data_50acc210daded90bdb2484ee6e500af2
#
_entry.id   50acc210daded90bdb2484ee6e500af2
#
_cell.length_a   1.000
_cell.length_b   1.000
_cell.length_c   1.000
_cell.angle_alpha   90.00
_cell.angle_beta   90.00
_cell.angle_gamma   90.00
#
_symmetry.space_group_name_H-M   'P 1'
#
loop_
_entity.id
_entity.type
_entity.pdbx_description
1 polymer ?
#
loop_
_entity_poly.entity_id
_entity_poly.type
_entity_poly.pdbx_seq_one_letter_code
_entity_poly.pdbx_strand_id
1 'polypeptide(L)'
;MLAFERLTTDDRDGIMAMSRLATDILREHYDPILGKAQNDYMLEKFQSVDAISHQLESGYQYYFVRAGGRDIGFLAYYPRGEALYLSKLYLLKDERGKGYSRQMVDFIVGKARDASLGSIELNVNKHNDAILAYESLGFRRVRAEKNDIGCGYFMDDYVYTLNVDDWQSPLLKRRTSI
;
A
#
# COMPACT_ATOMS: atom_id res chain seq x y z
N MET A 1 -0.06 13.57 13.37
CA MET A 1 -1.10 12.58 13.07
C MET A 1 -1.38 12.60 11.58
N LEU A 2 -1.52 11.44 10.97
CA LEU A 2 -1.83 11.33 9.55
C LEU A 2 -3.32 11.56 9.28
N ALA A 3 -3.61 12.17 8.13
CA ALA A 3 -4.94 12.22 7.55
C ALA A 3 -4.99 11.32 6.30
N PHE A 4 -6.13 10.71 6.05
CA PHE A 4 -6.36 9.82 4.92
C PHE A 4 -7.51 10.36 4.08
N GLU A 5 -7.22 10.75 2.85
CA GLU A 5 -8.23 11.32 1.95
C GLU A 5 -8.54 10.35 0.82
N ARG A 6 -9.81 9.95 0.74
CA ARG A 6 -10.28 9.01 -0.26
C ARG A 6 -10.28 9.64 -1.66
N LEU A 7 -9.77 8.90 -2.63
CA LEU A 7 -9.87 9.24 -4.04
C LEU A 7 -11.16 8.64 -4.61
N THR A 8 -11.97 9.48 -5.27
CA THR A 8 -13.23 9.04 -5.88
C THR A 8 -13.10 8.85 -7.39
N THR A 9 -14.00 8.04 -7.99
CA THR A 9 -13.94 7.70 -9.41
C THR A 9 -14.14 8.88 -10.34
N ASP A 10 -14.81 9.92 -9.89
CA ASP A 10 -15.13 11.14 -10.67
C ASP A 10 -14.14 12.28 -10.47
N ASP A 11 -13.18 12.13 -9.56
CA ASP A 11 -12.16 13.15 -9.28
C ASP A 11 -10.97 12.99 -10.24
N ARG A 12 -11.09 13.53 -11.43
CA ARG A 12 -10.04 13.44 -12.46
C ARG A 12 -8.73 14.11 -12.04
N ASP A 13 -8.81 15.28 -11.43
CA ASP A 13 -7.61 15.98 -10.95
C ASP A 13 -6.93 15.19 -9.85
N GLY A 14 -7.70 14.60 -8.96
CA GLY A 14 -7.20 13.70 -7.92
C GLY A 14 -6.53 12.44 -8.49
N ILE A 15 -7.11 11.83 -9.52
CA ILE A 15 -6.52 10.66 -10.19
C ILE A 15 -5.18 11.04 -10.85
N MET A 16 -5.11 12.18 -11.50
CA MET A 16 -3.87 12.68 -12.08
C MET A 16 -2.80 12.95 -11.01
N ALA A 17 -3.19 13.57 -9.90
CA ALA A 17 -2.31 13.82 -8.77
C ALA A 17 -1.82 12.51 -8.13
N MET A 18 -2.70 11.51 -7.99
CA MET A 18 -2.35 10.19 -7.48
C MET A 18 -1.35 9.49 -8.39
N SER A 19 -1.56 9.53 -9.71
CA SER A 19 -0.63 8.92 -10.69
C SER A 19 0.77 9.57 -10.61
N ARG A 20 0.84 10.88 -10.47
CA ARG A 20 2.12 11.60 -10.30
C ARG A 20 2.81 11.22 -9.00
N LEU A 21 2.10 11.24 -7.89
CA LEU A 21 2.64 10.87 -6.58
C LEU A 21 3.16 9.43 -6.58
N ALA A 22 2.38 8.50 -7.11
CA ALA A 22 2.77 7.10 -7.22
C ALA A 22 4.00 6.92 -8.11
N THR A 23 4.04 7.60 -9.25
CA THR A 23 5.18 7.54 -10.17
C THR A 23 6.47 8.01 -9.48
N ASP A 24 6.44 9.15 -8.81
CA ASP A 24 7.61 9.71 -8.12
C ASP A 24 8.12 8.78 -7.02
N ILE A 25 7.23 8.26 -6.18
CA ILE A 25 7.60 7.35 -5.10
C ILE A 25 8.14 6.04 -5.64
N LEU A 26 7.46 5.45 -6.62
CA LEU A 26 7.82 4.12 -7.12
C LEU A 26 9.05 4.12 -8.02
N ARG A 27 9.33 5.21 -8.73
CA ARG A 27 10.61 5.35 -9.45
C ARG A 27 11.78 5.37 -8.47
N GLU A 28 11.70 6.17 -7.45
CA GLU A 28 12.76 6.27 -6.45
C GLU A 28 12.99 4.94 -5.73
N HIS A 29 11.92 4.22 -5.44
CA HIS A 29 11.99 2.97 -4.69
C HIS A 29 12.39 1.77 -5.56
N TYR A 30 11.78 1.60 -6.74
CA TYR A 30 11.89 0.37 -7.53
C TYR A 30 12.87 0.42 -8.70
N ASP A 31 13.23 1.59 -9.23
CA ASP A 31 14.25 1.66 -10.30
C ASP A 31 15.56 0.97 -9.87
N PRO A 32 16.07 1.16 -8.64
CA PRO A 32 17.27 0.45 -8.17
C PRO A 32 17.09 -1.05 -7.99
N ILE A 33 15.86 -1.52 -7.72
CA ILE A 33 15.55 -2.94 -7.41
C ILE A 33 15.29 -3.73 -8.69
N LEU A 34 14.44 -3.19 -9.56
CA LEU A 34 13.89 -3.88 -10.73
C LEU A 34 14.53 -3.47 -12.06
N GLY A 35 15.23 -2.33 -12.08
CA GLY A 35 15.68 -1.68 -13.28
C GLY A 35 14.60 -0.78 -13.90
N LYS A 36 15.04 0.25 -14.60
CA LYS A 36 14.15 1.28 -15.15
C LYS A 36 13.14 0.71 -16.16
N ALA A 37 13.55 -0.21 -17.03
CA ALA A 37 12.69 -0.74 -18.08
C ALA A 37 11.51 -1.53 -17.51
N GLN A 38 11.73 -2.41 -16.54
CA GLN A 38 10.65 -3.16 -15.88
C GLN A 38 9.75 -2.23 -15.09
N ASN A 39 10.32 -1.27 -14.38
CA ASN A 39 9.54 -0.33 -13.59
C ASN A 39 8.71 0.62 -14.46
N ASP A 40 9.24 1.08 -15.59
CA ASP A 40 8.47 1.85 -16.58
C ASP A 40 7.23 1.07 -17.05
N TYR A 41 7.41 -0.20 -17.35
CA TYR A 41 6.31 -1.08 -17.73
C TYR A 41 5.27 -1.22 -16.62
N MET A 42 5.71 -1.45 -15.39
CA MET A 42 4.82 -1.59 -14.23
C MET A 42 4.07 -0.30 -13.90
N LEU A 43 4.74 0.86 -14.00
CA LEU A 43 4.10 2.16 -13.77
C LEU A 43 3.00 2.43 -14.79
N GLU A 44 3.24 2.15 -16.07
CA GLU A 44 2.23 2.30 -17.11
C GLU A 44 1.05 1.35 -16.88
N LYS A 45 1.33 0.10 -16.58
CA LYS A 45 0.31 -0.94 -16.41
C LYS A 45 -0.55 -0.74 -15.16
N PHE A 46 0.05 -0.28 -14.04
CA PHE A 46 -0.60 -0.28 -12.73
C PHE A 46 -0.83 1.11 -12.14
N GLN A 47 -0.11 2.14 -12.60
CA GLN A 47 -0.10 3.46 -11.98
C GLN A 47 -0.37 4.62 -12.94
N SER A 48 -0.67 4.34 -14.20
CA SER A 48 -1.13 5.36 -15.14
C SER A 48 -2.52 5.88 -14.72
N VAL A 49 -2.90 7.04 -15.22
CA VAL A 49 -4.23 7.62 -14.97
C VAL A 49 -5.32 6.63 -15.38
N ASP A 50 -5.19 6.01 -16.54
CA ASP A 50 -6.16 5.02 -17.03
C ASP A 50 -6.20 3.77 -16.14
N ALA A 51 -5.05 3.27 -15.69
CA ALA A 51 -4.97 2.12 -14.81
C ALA A 51 -5.62 2.40 -13.45
N ILE A 52 -5.35 3.55 -12.84
CA ILE A 52 -5.96 3.95 -11.56
C ILE A 52 -7.47 4.11 -11.71
N SER A 53 -7.93 4.77 -12.78
CA SER A 53 -9.36 4.92 -13.06
C SER A 53 -10.05 3.56 -13.16
N HIS A 54 -9.45 2.62 -13.87
CA HIS A 54 -9.98 1.26 -14.05
C HIS A 54 -10.02 0.49 -12.73
N GLN A 55 -8.98 0.61 -11.91
CA GLN A 55 -8.92 0.00 -10.59
C GLN A 55 -10.00 0.55 -9.65
N LEU A 56 -10.21 1.86 -9.64
CA LEU A 56 -11.29 2.48 -8.86
C LEU A 56 -12.67 1.95 -9.27
N GLU A 57 -12.94 1.85 -10.57
CA GLU A 57 -14.17 1.28 -11.10
C GLU A 57 -14.33 -0.20 -10.76
N SER A 58 -13.21 -0.92 -10.60
CA SER A 58 -13.18 -2.35 -10.25
C SER A 58 -13.28 -2.63 -8.75
N GLY A 59 -13.38 -1.58 -7.92
CA GLY A 59 -13.57 -1.72 -6.47
C GLY A 59 -12.34 -1.46 -5.61
N TYR A 60 -11.22 -1.02 -6.19
CA TYR A 60 -10.07 -0.57 -5.41
C TYR A 60 -10.44 0.69 -4.64
N GLN A 61 -9.99 0.76 -3.39
CA GLN A 61 -10.07 1.96 -2.55
C GLN A 61 -8.69 2.59 -2.49
N TYR A 62 -8.58 3.82 -2.98
CA TYR A 62 -7.36 4.61 -2.97
C TYR A 62 -7.46 5.75 -1.97
N TYR A 63 -6.38 5.99 -1.23
CA TYR A 63 -6.27 7.10 -0.30
C TYR A 63 -4.95 7.82 -0.44
N PHE A 64 -5.01 9.16 -0.45
CA PHE A 64 -3.84 9.97 -0.15
C PHE A 64 -3.54 9.90 1.34
N VAL A 65 -2.26 9.82 1.68
CA VAL A 65 -1.79 9.90 3.07
C VAL A 65 -1.16 11.27 3.26
N ARG A 66 -1.68 12.02 4.21
CA ARG A 66 -1.29 13.42 4.46
C ARG A 66 -0.73 13.63 5.85
N ALA A 67 0.31 14.47 5.91
CA ALA A 67 0.86 14.99 7.16
C ALA A 67 1.05 16.49 7.00
N GLY A 68 0.47 17.28 7.92
CA GLY A 68 0.57 18.73 7.86
C GLY A 68 0.00 19.36 6.58
N GLY A 69 -1.06 18.75 6.01
CA GLY A 69 -1.68 19.22 4.77
C GLY A 69 -0.93 18.87 3.49
N ARG A 70 0.14 18.08 3.57
CA ARG A 70 0.96 17.67 2.43
C ARG A 70 0.77 16.19 2.14
N ASP A 71 0.68 15.83 0.85
CA ASP A 71 0.63 14.44 0.42
C ASP A 71 2.02 13.81 0.59
N ILE A 72 2.13 12.83 1.49
CA ILE A 72 3.39 12.17 1.82
C ILE A 72 3.43 10.70 1.40
N GLY A 73 2.32 10.16 0.96
CA GLY A 73 2.21 8.78 0.55
C GLY A 73 0.83 8.46 0.03
N PHE A 74 0.63 7.20 -0.27
CA PHE A 74 -0.66 6.68 -0.70
C PHE A 74 -0.82 5.22 -0.34
N LEU A 75 -2.06 4.76 -0.34
CA LEU A 75 -2.39 3.36 -0.17
C LEU A 75 -3.59 2.98 -1.04
N ALA A 76 -3.67 1.70 -1.37
CA ALA A 76 -4.81 1.14 -2.09
C ALA A 76 -5.07 -0.29 -1.64
N TYR A 77 -6.35 -0.64 -1.52
CA TYR A 77 -6.77 -1.97 -1.12
C TYR A 77 -8.11 -2.34 -1.76
N TYR A 78 -8.41 -3.62 -1.75
CA TYR A 78 -9.71 -4.17 -2.12
C TYR A 78 -9.98 -5.46 -1.34
N PRO A 79 -11.25 -5.83 -1.12
CA PRO A 79 -11.57 -7.10 -0.48
C PRO A 79 -11.26 -8.28 -1.42
N ARG A 80 -10.63 -9.33 -0.89
CA ARG A 80 -10.33 -10.55 -1.63
C ARG A 80 -10.58 -11.76 -0.74
N GLY A 81 -11.70 -12.47 -0.99
CA GLY A 81 -12.15 -13.52 -0.09
C GLY A 81 -12.44 -12.99 1.31
N GLU A 82 -11.85 -13.58 2.32
CA GLU A 82 -12.00 -13.16 3.72
C GLU A 82 -10.91 -12.16 4.16
N ALA A 83 -10.05 -11.74 3.24
CA ALA A 83 -8.96 -10.83 3.49
C ALA A 83 -9.21 -9.46 2.87
N LEU A 84 -8.64 -8.42 3.47
CA LEU A 84 -8.39 -7.16 2.80
C LEU A 84 -7.03 -7.28 2.10
N TYR A 85 -7.03 -7.20 0.78
CA TYR A 85 -5.79 -7.22 0.01
C TYR A 85 -5.22 -5.80 -0.10
N LEU A 86 -4.08 -5.59 0.55
CA LEU A 86 -3.36 -4.33 0.53
C LEU A 86 -2.46 -4.30 -0.70
N SER A 87 -2.96 -3.70 -1.77
CA SER A 87 -2.26 -3.64 -3.05
C SER A 87 -1.09 -2.68 -3.04
N LYS A 88 -1.22 -1.56 -2.31
CA LYS A 88 -0.23 -0.49 -2.28
C LYS A 88 -0.18 0.15 -0.90
N LEU A 89 1.05 0.36 -0.40
CA LEU A 89 1.33 1.08 0.84
C LEU A 89 2.71 1.73 0.71
N TYR A 90 2.75 3.02 0.41
CA TYR A 90 3.98 3.72 0.08
C TYR A 90 4.07 5.10 0.71
N LEU A 91 5.28 5.48 1.09
CA LEU A 91 5.65 6.81 1.60
C LEU A 91 6.79 7.39 0.77
N LEU A 92 6.82 8.71 0.65
CA LEU A 92 7.99 9.44 0.21
C LEU A 92 9.19 9.04 1.07
N LYS A 93 10.37 8.96 0.47
CA LYS A 93 11.59 8.49 1.14
C LYS A 93 11.89 9.30 2.42
N ASP A 94 11.77 10.61 2.35
CA ASP A 94 12.07 11.50 3.48
C ASP A 94 11.04 11.40 4.62
N GLU A 95 9.93 10.74 4.38
CA GLU A 95 8.86 10.55 5.37
C GLU A 95 8.92 9.17 6.04
N ARG A 96 9.87 8.33 5.65
CA ARG A 96 10.09 7.02 6.28
C ARG A 96 10.84 7.15 7.60
N GLY A 97 10.68 6.15 8.47
CA GLY A 97 11.36 6.14 9.77
C GLY A 97 10.74 7.04 10.82
N LYS A 98 9.54 7.59 10.58
CA LYS A 98 8.82 8.48 11.51
C LYS A 98 7.65 7.80 12.22
N GLY A 99 7.50 6.49 12.08
CA GLY A 99 6.38 5.73 12.67
C GLY A 99 5.07 5.82 11.88
N TYR A 100 5.08 6.38 10.70
CA TYR A 100 3.87 6.55 9.88
C TYR A 100 3.32 5.23 9.34
N SER A 101 4.18 4.24 9.06
CA SER A 101 3.74 2.92 8.60
C SER A 101 2.78 2.25 9.58
N ARG A 102 3.04 2.39 10.88
CA ARG A 102 2.15 1.87 11.92
C ARG A 102 0.78 2.55 11.89
N GLN A 103 0.75 3.86 11.71
CA GLN A 103 -0.53 4.61 11.57
C GLN A 103 -1.28 4.21 10.30
N MET A 104 -0.57 3.98 9.19
CA MET A 104 -1.18 3.53 7.94
C MET A 104 -1.78 2.13 8.09
N VAL A 105 -1.07 1.20 8.71
CA VAL A 105 -1.58 -0.15 8.98
C VAL A 105 -2.75 -0.11 9.96
N ASP A 106 -2.71 0.74 10.97
CA ASP A 106 -3.83 0.94 11.89
C ASP A 106 -5.10 1.37 11.15
N PHE A 107 -4.98 2.30 10.22
CA PHE A 107 -6.07 2.71 9.34
C PHE A 107 -6.62 1.54 8.52
N ILE A 108 -5.76 0.74 7.90
CA ILE A 108 -6.15 -0.42 7.08
C ILE A 108 -6.82 -1.50 7.94
N VAL A 109 -6.30 -1.76 9.14
CA VAL A 109 -6.94 -2.70 10.10
C VAL A 109 -8.35 -2.24 10.45
N GLY A 110 -8.53 -0.92 10.68
CA GLY A 110 -9.86 -0.35 10.90
C GLY A 110 -10.81 -0.60 9.73
N LYS A 111 -10.34 -0.44 8.50
CA LYS A 111 -11.12 -0.72 7.29
C LYS A 111 -11.47 -2.21 7.15
N ALA A 112 -10.54 -3.09 7.46
CA ALA A 112 -10.80 -4.54 7.46
C ALA A 112 -11.88 -4.91 8.49
N ARG A 113 -11.78 -4.37 9.70
CA ARG A 113 -12.79 -4.59 10.76
C ARG A 113 -14.16 -4.08 10.35
N ASP A 114 -14.25 -2.88 9.79
CA ASP A 114 -15.51 -2.28 9.31
C ASP A 114 -16.18 -3.15 8.25
N ALA A 115 -15.39 -3.82 7.41
CA ALA A 115 -15.87 -4.72 6.36
C ALA A 115 -16.01 -6.19 6.82
N SER A 116 -15.79 -6.48 8.11
CA SER A 116 -15.82 -7.85 8.67
C SER A 116 -14.82 -8.80 8.02
N LEU A 117 -13.66 -8.27 7.61
CA LEU A 117 -12.55 -9.05 7.05
C LEU A 117 -11.54 -9.39 8.15
N GLY A 118 -11.13 -10.65 8.23
CA GLY A 118 -10.35 -11.19 9.34
C GLY A 118 -8.83 -10.98 9.23
N SER A 119 -8.34 -10.65 8.04
CA SER A 119 -6.89 -10.53 7.79
C SER A 119 -6.58 -9.47 6.75
N ILE A 120 -5.33 -9.05 6.74
CA ILE A 120 -4.73 -8.22 5.69
C ILE A 120 -3.69 -9.07 4.98
N GLU A 121 -3.73 -9.10 3.65
CA GLU A 121 -2.76 -9.81 2.81
C GLU A 121 -2.09 -8.84 1.87
N LEU A 122 -0.79 -9.01 1.65
CA LEU A 122 -0.02 -8.21 0.71
C LEU A 122 1.06 -9.03 0.02
N ASN A 123 1.44 -8.57 -1.17
CA ASN A 123 2.63 -9.03 -1.87
C ASN A 123 3.75 -8.01 -1.70
N VAL A 124 4.97 -8.46 -1.53
CA VAL A 124 6.16 -7.61 -1.46
C VAL A 124 7.30 -8.27 -2.23
N ASN A 125 8.00 -7.47 -3.07
CA ASN A 125 9.15 -7.97 -3.80
C ASN A 125 10.20 -8.54 -2.84
N LYS A 126 10.79 -9.68 -3.19
CA LYS A 126 11.78 -10.40 -2.36
C LYS A 126 13.00 -9.55 -1.99
N HIS A 127 13.33 -8.54 -2.78
CA HIS A 127 14.46 -7.63 -2.58
C HIS A 127 14.07 -6.27 -1.99
N ASN A 128 12.81 -6.12 -1.58
CA ASN A 128 12.31 -4.87 -1.01
C ASN A 128 12.59 -4.82 0.50
N ASP A 129 13.30 -3.79 0.96
CA ASP A 129 13.63 -3.58 2.37
C ASP A 129 12.39 -3.35 3.25
N ALA A 130 11.25 -3.02 2.66
CA ALA A 130 9.97 -2.91 3.36
C ALA A 130 9.56 -4.22 4.08
N ILE A 131 10.11 -5.37 3.69
CA ILE A 131 9.92 -6.64 4.36
C ILE A 131 10.22 -6.53 5.86
N LEU A 132 11.32 -5.87 6.23
CA LEU A 132 11.70 -5.68 7.63
C LEU A 132 10.65 -4.87 8.40
N ALA A 133 10.09 -3.84 7.77
CA ALA A 133 9.03 -3.03 8.36
C ALA A 133 7.74 -3.85 8.55
N TYR A 134 7.33 -4.62 7.56
CA TYR A 134 6.14 -5.49 7.66
C TYR A 134 6.30 -6.53 8.76
N GLU A 135 7.46 -7.20 8.85
CA GLU A 135 7.72 -8.19 9.90
C GLU A 135 7.69 -7.55 11.29
N SER A 136 8.25 -6.34 11.45
CA SER A 136 8.22 -5.63 12.73
C SER A 136 6.81 -5.14 13.10
N LEU A 137 5.91 -4.97 12.14
CA LEU A 137 4.51 -4.65 12.36
C LEU A 137 3.65 -5.88 12.70
N GLY A 138 4.20 -7.07 12.62
CA GLY A 138 3.52 -8.32 12.95
C GLY A 138 3.00 -9.12 11.77
N PHE A 139 3.28 -8.69 10.54
CA PHE A 139 2.99 -9.49 9.35
C PHE A 139 3.89 -10.72 9.31
N ARG A 140 3.35 -11.84 8.84
CA ARG A 140 4.07 -13.11 8.67
C ARG A 140 4.07 -13.55 7.23
N ARG A 141 5.21 -14.04 6.77
CA ARG A 141 5.33 -14.65 5.45
C ARG A 141 4.58 -15.98 5.41
N VAL A 142 3.70 -16.14 4.43
CA VAL A 142 2.91 -17.36 4.26
C VAL A 142 3.28 -18.16 3.03
N ARG A 143 3.82 -17.52 1.98
CA ARG A 143 4.31 -18.20 0.76
C ARG A 143 5.14 -17.26 -0.10
N ALA A 144 5.72 -17.84 -1.16
CA ALA A 144 6.36 -17.10 -2.25
C ALA A 144 5.53 -17.27 -3.52
N GLU A 145 5.47 -16.23 -4.34
CA GLU A 145 4.77 -16.22 -5.63
C GLU A 145 5.65 -15.58 -6.69
N LYS A 146 5.61 -16.11 -7.90
CA LYS A 146 6.21 -15.49 -9.07
C LYS A 146 5.13 -15.35 -10.13
N ASN A 147 4.70 -14.14 -10.40
CA ASN A 147 3.60 -13.82 -11.29
C ASN A 147 4.12 -13.22 -12.59
N ASP A 148 3.71 -13.77 -13.72
CA ASP A 148 3.93 -13.18 -15.03
C ASP A 148 3.02 -11.96 -15.18
N ILE A 149 3.63 -10.78 -15.45
CA ILE A 149 2.90 -9.53 -15.64
C ILE A 149 2.88 -9.06 -17.10
N GLY A 150 3.38 -9.89 -18.01
CA GLY A 150 3.43 -9.59 -19.43
C GLY A 150 4.79 -9.05 -19.87
N CYS A 151 5.01 -8.99 -21.18
CA CYS A 151 6.23 -8.47 -21.81
C CYS A 151 7.54 -9.12 -21.33
N GLY A 152 7.47 -10.37 -20.83
CA GLY A 152 8.63 -11.07 -20.28
C GLY A 152 9.02 -10.66 -18.87
N TYR A 153 8.22 -9.85 -18.19
CA TYR A 153 8.46 -9.42 -16.81
C TYR A 153 7.68 -10.24 -15.80
N PHE A 154 8.26 -10.36 -14.60
CA PHE A 154 7.68 -11.11 -13.48
C PHE A 154 7.70 -10.26 -12.22
N MET A 155 6.69 -10.46 -11.38
CA MET A 155 6.70 -10.03 -9.97
C MET A 155 7.07 -11.23 -9.12
N ASP A 156 8.29 -11.22 -8.59
CA ASP A 156 8.84 -12.29 -7.74
C ASP A 156 8.74 -11.86 -6.28
N ASP A 157 7.68 -12.28 -5.62
CA ASP A 157 7.22 -11.74 -4.36
C ASP A 157 7.18 -12.78 -3.25
N TYR A 158 7.22 -12.28 -2.01
CA TYR A 158 6.68 -12.97 -0.84
C TYR A 158 5.27 -12.46 -0.55
N VAL A 159 4.42 -13.34 -0.05
CA VAL A 159 3.08 -12.99 0.44
C VAL A 159 3.10 -12.99 1.96
N TYR A 160 2.65 -11.88 2.53
CA TYR A 160 2.55 -11.66 3.97
C TYR A 160 1.10 -11.48 4.40
N THR A 161 0.79 -11.93 5.60
CA THR A 161 -0.54 -11.78 6.20
C THR A 161 -0.44 -11.25 7.63
N LEU A 162 -1.46 -10.48 8.01
CA LEU A 162 -1.67 -10.01 9.38
C LEU A 162 -3.10 -10.37 9.78
N ASN A 163 -3.27 -11.07 10.90
CA ASN A 163 -4.57 -11.27 11.49
C ASN A 163 -5.01 -9.98 12.20
N VAL A 164 -6.19 -9.46 11.86
CA VAL A 164 -6.66 -8.20 12.45
C VAL A 164 -6.89 -8.28 13.97
N ASP A 165 -7.20 -9.48 14.49
CA ASP A 165 -7.37 -9.69 15.93
C ASP A 165 -6.06 -9.57 16.72
N ASP A 166 -4.91 -9.77 16.06
CA ASP A 166 -3.60 -9.64 16.66
C ASP A 166 -3.10 -8.19 16.70
N TRP A 167 -3.78 -7.28 15.99
CA TRP A 167 -3.37 -5.89 15.90
C TRP A 167 -3.82 -5.07 17.10
N GLN A 168 -2.86 -4.38 17.72
CA GLN A 168 -3.13 -3.41 18.79
C GLN A 168 -2.94 -2.00 18.26
N SER A 169 -4.04 -1.22 18.26
CA SER A 169 -4.00 0.17 17.80
C SER A 169 -3.03 0.99 18.65
N PRO A 170 -2.15 1.79 18.02
CA PRO A 170 -1.26 2.71 18.75
C PRO A 170 -2.01 3.72 19.60
N LEU A 171 -3.27 4.04 19.26
CA LEU A 171 -4.11 4.97 20.02
C LEU A 171 -4.57 4.40 21.36
N LEU A 172 -4.66 3.07 21.50
CA LEU A 172 -5.05 2.42 22.75
C LEU A 172 -3.92 2.40 23.77
N LYS A 173 -2.66 2.35 23.32
CA LYS A 173 -1.49 2.36 24.21
C LYS A 173 -1.31 3.68 24.98
N ARG A 174 -1.86 4.79 24.47
CA ARG A 174 -1.82 6.10 25.14
C ARG A 174 -2.83 6.25 26.28
N ARG A 175 -3.85 5.38 26.35
CA ARG A 175 -4.88 5.39 27.39
C ARG A 175 -4.53 4.57 28.63
N THR A 176 -3.54 3.69 28.55
CA THR A 176 -3.10 2.83 29.65
C THR A 176 -1.85 3.33 30.39
N SER A 177 -1.34 4.50 30.02
CA SER A 177 -0.17 5.12 30.65
C SER A 177 -0.60 6.35 31.50
N ILE A 178 -1.64 6.19 32.31
CA ILE A 178 -2.02 7.14 33.37
C ILE A 178 -1.94 6.41 34.70
#